data_39d1d7d5fc1a6634740ee3a850a2c09f
#
_entry.id   39d1d7d5fc1a6634740ee3a850a2c09f
#
_cell.length_a   1.000
_cell.length_b   1.000
_cell.length_c   1.000
_cell.angle_alpha   90.00
_cell.angle_beta   90.00
_cell.angle_gamma   90.00
#
_symmetry.space_group_name_H-M   'P 1'
#
loop_
_entity.id
_entity.type
_entity.pdbx_description
1 polymer ?
#
loop_
_entity_poly.entity_id
_entity_poly.type
_entity_poly.pdbx_seq_one_letter_code
_entity_poly.pdbx_strand_id
1 'polypeptide(L)'
;APEGFQSVAYFPEHPSSSIKNLHQQFNASIAGNLEAVRILALNFREEEDWQSNWKPFFKPVQIGNTLEVLPPWLSSTESSRKNRILIDPGQGFGTGHHTSTALALELLEQCLESCPVKPHWMLDFGSGSGILSIGACLMGCEKCIALELEGDALKDVISNSELNQLQHRIMPLRANKNCFNKTFPLVISNMLL
;
A
#
# COMPACT_ATOMS: atom_id res chain seq x y z
N ALA A 1 1.04 45.46 -7.36
CA ALA A 1 1.04 44.67 -6.12
C ALA A 1 1.87 43.40 -6.38
N PRO A 2 2.76 42.98 -5.47
CA PRO A 2 3.48 41.73 -5.66
C PRO A 2 2.46 40.60 -5.68
N GLU A 3 2.60 39.70 -6.65
CA GLU A 3 1.82 38.48 -6.75
C GLU A 3 2.09 37.65 -5.49
N GLY A 4 1.12 37.58 -4.58
CA GLY A 4 1.22 36.77 -3.39
C GLY A 4 1.07 35.28 -3.72
N PHE A 5 1.83 34.44 -3.04
CA PHE A 5 1.64 32.98 -3.11
C PHE A 5 0.33 32.61 -2.40
N GLN A 6 -0.46 31.75 -3.04
CA GLN A 6 -1.62 31.13 -2.43
C GLN A 6 -1.25 29.71 -2.00
N SER A 7 -1.57 29.37 -0.76
CA SER A 7 -1.41 28.01 -0.22
C SER A 7 -2.75 27.51 0.27
N VAL A 8 -3.01 26.22 0.07
CA VAL A 8 -4.20 25.53 0.55
C VAL A 8 -3.78 24.59 1.68
N ALA A 9 -4.44 24.70 2.84
CA ALA A 9 -4.23 23.79 3.95
C ALA A 9 -5.52 23.00 4.19
N TYR A 10 -5.38 21.70 4.47
CA TYR A 10 -6.46 20.80 4.80
C TYR A 10 -6.39 20.42 6.27
N PHE A 11 -7.52 20.43 6.96
CA PHE A 11 -7.63 20.06 8.36
C PHE A 11 -8.53 18.84 8.48
N PRO A 12 -8.07 17.75 9.11
CA PRO A 12 -8.78 16.47 9.12
C PRO A 12 -9.99 16.41 10.06
N GLU A 13 -10.17 17.42 10.92
CA GLU A 13 -11.26 17.41 11.89
C GLU A 13 -12.32 18.46 11.56
N HIS A 14 -13.59 18.04 11.70
CA HIS A 14 -14.73 18.95 11.65
C HIS A 14 -14.60 19.91 12.84
N PRO A 15 -14.36 21.20 12.63
CA PRO A 15 -14.29 22.13 13.76
C PRO A 15 -15.69 22.27 14.33
N SER A 16 -15.93 21.67 15.48
CA SER A 16 -17.09 21.97 16.33
C SER A 16 -17.08 23.41 16.83
N SER A 17 -16.03 24.16 16.53
CA SER A 17 -15.78 25.54 16.91
C SER A 17 -15.90 26.47 15.69
N SER A 18 -16.59 27.58 15.89
CA SER A 18 -16.87 28.57 14.86
C SER A 18 -15.62 28.97 14.06
N ILE A 19 -15.80 29.34 12.78
CA ILE A 19 -14.78 29.93 11.88
C ILE A 19 -13.90 30.96 12.59
N LYS A 20 -14.42 31.67 13.58
CA LYS A 20 -13.66 32.62 14.40
C LYS A 20 -12.54 31.97 15.22
N ASN A 21 -12.75 30.77 15.74
CA ASN A 21 -11.73 30.05 16.50
C ASN A 21 -10.59 29.52 15.59
N LEU A 22 -10.92 29.09 14.37
CA LEU A 22 -9.89 28.70 13.39
C LEU A 22 -9.03 29.89 12.98
N HIS A 23 -9.65 31.04 12.75
CA HIS A 23 -8.91 32.28 12.50
C HIS A 23 -7.99 32.66 13.67
N GLN A 24 -8.45 32.51 14.92
CA GLN A 24 -7.63 32.83 16.10
C GLN A 24 -6.48 31.83 16.28
N GLN A 25 -6.74 30.53 16.10
CA GLN A 25 -5.70 29.49 16.20
C GLN A 25 -4.66 29.62 15.09
N PHE A 26 -5.09 29.90 13.86
CA PHE A 26 -4.20 30.12 12.73
C PHE A 26 -3.33 31.35 12.93
N ASN A 27 -3.93 32.48 13.33
CA ASN A 27 -3.21 33.72 13.62
C ASN A 27 -2.26 33.54 14.81
N ALA A 28 -2.63 32.77 15.85
CA ALA A 28 -1.75 32.48 16.98
C ALA A 28 -0.55 31.60 16.59
N SER A 29 -0.74 30.68 15.67
CA SER A 29 0.34 29.80 15.16
C SER A 29 1.32 30.54 14.24
N ILE A 30 0.90 31.63 13.60
CA ILE A 30 1.71 32.41 12.65
C ILE A 30 2.29 33.71 13.31
N ALA A 31 1.86 34.05 14.50
CA ALA A 31 2.15 35.32 15.20
C ALA A 31 3.64 35.60 15.46
N GLY A 32 4.57 34.83 14.92
CA GLY A 32 6.01 35.10 15.07
C GLY A 32 6.65 35.96 13.99
N ASN A 33 6.23 35.94 12.72
CA ASN A 33 7.02 36.60 11.65
C ASN A 33 6.34 36.90 10.30
N LEU A 34 5.02 36.85 10.15
CA LEU A 34 4.38 37.07 8.84
C LEU A 34 3.27 38.14 8.94
N GLU A 35 3.63 39.38 8.77
CA GLU A 35 2.67 40.53 8.64
C GLU A 35 1.77 40.47 7.40
N ALA A 36 1.84 39.40 6.57
CA ALA A 36 1.24 39.36 5.26
C ALA A 36 0.41 38.11 4.93
N VAL A 37 0.03 37.28 5.91
CA VAL A 37 -0.84 36.12 5.62
C VAL A 37 -2.30 36.51 5.79
N ARG A 38 -3.07 36.39 4.70
CA ARG A 38 -4.50 36.71 4.69
C ARG A 38 -5.28 35.46 4.32
N ILE A 39 -6.22 35.05 5.16
CA ILE A 39 -7.16 33.97 4.80
C ILE A 39 -8.13 34.53 3.76
N LEU A 40 -8.09 34.01 2.55
CA LEU A 40 -8.91 34.42 1.43
C LEU A 40 -10.28 33.76 1.43
N ALA A 41 -10.34 32.48 1.75
CA ALA A 41 -11.57 31.70 1.84
C ALA A 41 -11.39 30.51 2.77
N LEU A 42 -12.47 30.13 3.47
CA LEU A 42 -12.63 28.86 4.17
C LEU A 42 -13.81 28.14 3.51
N ASN A 43 -13.53 27.04 2.86
CA ASN A 43 -14.55 26.19 2.26
C ASN A 43 -14.64 24.91 3.06
N PHE A 44 -15.83 24.58 3.54
CA PHE A 44 -16.12 23.24 4.03
C PHE A 44 -16.33 22.35 2.80
N ARG A 45 -15.53 21.34 2.69
CA ARG A 45 -15.87 20.18 1.87
C ARG A 45 -16.39 19.14 2.83
N GLU A 46 -17.62 18.67 2.59
CA GLU A 46 -18.00 17.35 3.13
C GLU A 46 -16.89 16.39 2.74
N GLU A 47 -16.58 15.43 3.61
CA GLU A 47 -15.69 14.32 3.22
C GLU A 47 -16.29 13.71 1.94
N GLU A 48 -15.93 14.27 0.80
CA GLU A 48 -16.15 13.59 -0.46
C GLU A 48 -15.48 12.25 -0.26
N ASP A 49 -16.25 11.20 -0.48
CA ASP A 49 -15.75 9.84 -0.45
C ASP A 49 -14.62 9.71 -1.50
N TRP A 50 -13.46 10.20 -1.10
CA TRP A 50 -12.24 10.14 -1.91
C TRP A 50 -11.99 8.71 -2.36
N GLN A 51 -12.51 7.74 -1.59
CA GLN A 51 -12.40 6.33 -1.91
C GLN A 51 -13.27 5.94 -3.11
N SER A 52 -14.34 6.66 -3.44
CA SER A 52 -15.18 6.33 -4.59
C SER A 52 -14.63 6.87 -5.91
N ASN A 53 -13.94 8.01 -5.89
CA ASN A 53 -13.51 8.70 -7.11
C ASN A 53 -12.30 8.06 -7.82
N TRP A 54 -11.43 7.33 -7.10
CA TRP A 54 -10.26 6.68 -7.69
C TRP A 54 -10.47 5.21 -8.05
N LYS A 55 -11.48 4.54 -7.47
CA LYS A 55 -11.81 3.14 -7.79
C LYS A 55 -11.92 2.83 -9.28
N PRO A 56 -12.57 3.68 -10.12
CA PRO A 56 -12.67 3.43 -11.56
C PRO A 56 -11.32 3.41 -12.31
N PHE A 57 -10.27 4.00 -11.74
CA PHE A 57 -8.95 4.03 -12.36
C PHE A 57 -8.12 2.76 -12.09
N PHE A 58 -8.52 1.97 -11.08
CA PHE A 58 -7.87 0.70 -10.80
C PHE A 58 -8.46 -0.41 -11.66
N LYS A 59 -7.68 -0.84 -12.63
CA LYS A 59 -8.02 -1.94 -13.53
C LYS A 59 -7.20 -3.18 -13.15
N PRO A 60 -7.71 -4.40 -13.44
CA PRO A 60 -6.90 -5.61 -13.33
C PRO A 60 -5.62 -5.49 -14.15
N VAL A 61 -4.49 -5.88 -13.58
CA VAL A 61 -3.18 -5.89 -14.23
C VAL A 61 -2.73 -7.34 -14.38
N GLN A 62 -2.51 -7.77 -15.61
CA GLN A 62 -1.94 -9.08 -15.90
C GLN A 62 -0.42 -9.02 -15.82
N ILE A 63 0.19 -9.94 -15.08
CA ILE A 63 1.64 -9.99 -14.84
C ILE A 63 2.12 -11.42 -15.17
N GLY A 64 3.23 -11.51 -15.88
CA GLY A 64 3.76 -12.78 -16.33
C GLY A 64 2.72 -13.64 -17.08
N ASN A 65 2.77 -14.94 -16.86
CA ASN A 65 1.91 -15.91 -17.54
C ASN A 65 0.65 -16.27 -16.76
N THR A 66 0.73 -16.29 -15.40
CA THR A 66 -0.33 -16.86 -14.55
C THR A 66 -0.97 -15.90 -13.59
N LEU A 67 -0.39 -14.72 -13.39
CA LEU A 67 -0.81 -13.75 -12.38
C LEU A 67 -1.77 -12.69 -12.92
N GLU A 68 -2.72 -12.30 -12.09
CA GLU A 68 -3.55 -11.11 -12.26
C GLU A 68 -3.67 -10.41 -10.91
N VAL A 69 -3.37 -9.12 -10.87
CA VAL A 69 -3.54 -8.27 -9.68
C VAL A 69 -4.75 -7.39 -9.88
N LEU A 70 -5.63 -7.36 -8.91
CA LEU A 70 -6.87 -6.57 -9.01
C LEU A 70 -7.36 -6.14 -7.62
N PRO A 71 -8.15 -5.05 -7.56
CA PRO A 71 -8.76 -4.62 -6.32
C PRO A 71 -9.95 -5.52 -5.92
N PRO A 72 -10.33 -5.56 -4.64
CA PRO A 72 -11.37 -6.45 -4.12
C PRO A 72 -12.74 -6.29 -4.80
N TRP A 73 -13.11 -5.06 -5.18
CA TRP A 73 -14.41 -4.78 -5.84
C TRP A 73 -14.51 -5.33 -7.27
N LEU A 74 -13.41 -5.80 -7.85
CA LEU A 74 -13.36 -6.47 -9.15
C LEU A 74 -13.20 -8.00 -9.02
N SER A 75 -13.28 -8.54 -7.81
CA SER A 75 -13.07 -9.99 -7.56
C SER A 75 -14.02 -10.90 -8.33
N SER A 76 -15.24 -10.43 -8.63
CA SER A 76 -16.26 -11.18 -9.39
C SER A 76 -16.06 -11.13 -10.92
N THR A 77 -15.10 -10.36 -11.44
CA THR A 77 -14.83 -10.31 -12.88
C THR A 77 -14.27 -11.64 -13.37
N GLU A 78 -14.66 -12.05 -14.58
CA GLU A 78 -14.07 -13.24 -15.20
C GLU A 78 -12.59 -13.02 -15.53
N SER A 79 -11.77 -14.04 -15.33
CA SER A 79 -10.36 -14.04 -15.67
C SER A 79 -9.92 -15.40 -16.18
N SER A 80 -9.03 -15.39 -17.16
CA SER A 80 -8.35 -16.58 -17.65
C SER A 80 -7.09 -16.93 -16.84
N ARG A 81 -6.68 -16.05 -15.92
CA ARG A 81 -5.47 -16.23 -15.13
C ARG A 81 -5.69 -17.20 -13.97
N LYS A 82 -4.69 -18.04 -13.72
CA LYS A 82 -4.74 -19.08 -12.68
C LYS A 82 -4.68 -18.48 -11.27
N ASN A 83 -3.83 -17.49 -11.08
CA ASN A 83 -3.52 -16.91 -9.77
C ASN A 83 -3.98 -15.45 -9.73
N ARG A 84 -5.00 -15.18 -8.95
CA ARG A 84 -5.56 -13.83 -8.77
C ARG A 84 -5.17 -13.28 -7.42
N ILE A 85 -4.49 -12.16 -7.42
CA ILE A 85 -4.01 -11.45 -6.23
C ILE A 85 -4.96 -10.28 -5.97
N LEU A 86 -5.71 -10.34 -4.89
CA LEU A 86 -6.56 -9.26 -4.44
C LEU A 86 -5.74 -8.31 -3.55
N ILE A 87 -5.63 -7.06 -3.95
CA ILE A 87 -4.97 -6.02 -3.16
C ILE A 87 -5.93 -4.87 -2.97
N ASP A 88 -6.20 -4.53 -1.71
CA ASP A 88 -6.84 -3.26 -1.41
C ASP A 88 -5.79 -2.15 -1.56
N PRO A 89 -5.99 -1.22 -2.49
CA PRO A 89 -5.04 -0.12 -2.70
C PRO A 89 -5.19 0.90 -1.57
N GLY A 90 -4.80 0.53 -0.36
CA GLY A 90 -4.73 1.40 0.81
C GLY A 90 -3.71 2.53 0.63
N GLN A 91 -3.25 3.11 1.73
CA GLN A 91 -2.21 4.16 1.71
C GLN A 91 -0.80 3.60 1.46
N GLY A 92 -0.62 2.27 1.47
CA GLY A 92 0.65 1.59 1.35
C GLY A 92 1.17 1.49 -0.09
N PHE A 93 2.50 1.40 -0.21
CA PHE A 93 3.18 1.11 -1.48
C PHE A 93 2.96 -0.35 -1.89
N GLY A 94 2.89 -0.63 -3.21
CA GLY A 94 2.83 -2.02 -3.69
C GLY A 94 1.44 -2.49 -4.17
N THR A 95 0.68 -1.60 -4.82
CA THR A 95 -0.64 -1.94 -5.40
C THR A 95 -0.57 -2.80 -6.69
N GLY A 96 0.63 -3.20 -7.11
CA GLY A 96 0.83 -3.94 -8.37
C GLY A 96 0.89 -3.07 -9.62
N HIS A 97 0.47 -1.80 -9.56
CA HIS A 97 0.47 -0.88 -10.70
C HIS A 97 1.87 -0.27 -10.98
N HIS A 98 2.78 -0.29 -10.01
CA HIS A 98 4.13 0.19 -10.23
C HIS A 98 4.95 -0.85 -10.99
N THR A 99 5.70 -0.40 -12.00
CA THR A 99 6.48 -1.29 -12.87
C THR A 99 7.45 -2.19 -12.09
N SER A 100 8.06 -1.69 -11.01
CA SER A 100 8.98 -2.50 -10.18
C SER A 100 8.27 -3.68 -9.51
N THR A 101 7.05 -3.48 -9.04
CA THR A 101 6.24 -4.55 -8.41
C THR A 101 5.83 -5.60 -9.44
N ALA A 102 5.44 -5.16 -10.63
CA ALA A 102 5.11 -6.08 -11.73
C ALA A 102 6.32 -6.94 -12.13
N LEU A 103 7.49 -6.30 -12.30
CA LEU A 103 8.73 -7.01 -12.61
C LEU A 103 9.16 -7.97 -11.49
N ALA A 104 9.01 -7.57 -10.22
CA ALA A 104 9.34 -8.43 -9.09
C ALA A 104 8.43 -9.67 -9.04
N LEU A 105 7.12 -9.52 -9.32
CA LEU A 105 6.17 -10.63 -9.41
C LEU A 105 6.49 -11.55 -10.61
N GLU A 106 6.85 -10.99 -11.75
CA GLU A 106 7.23 -11.76 -12.93
C GLU A 106 8.50 -12.58 -12.69
N LEU A 107 9.53 -11.98 -12.07
CA LEU A 107 10.75 -12.68 -11.69
C LEU A 107 10.47 -13.77 -10.65
N LEU A 108 9.58 -13.49 -9.70
CA LEU A 108 9.16 -14.47 -8.70
C LEU A 108 8.44 -15.65 -9.36
N GLU A 109 7.56 -15.40 -10.33
CA GLU A 109 6.88 -16.44 -11.11
C GLU A 109 7.92 -17.33 -11.82
N GLN A 110 8.84 -16.76 -12.58
CA GLN A 110 9.89 -17.48 -13.29
C GLN A 110 10.78 -18.31 -12.34
N CYS A 111 11.16 -17.71 -11.21
CA CYS A 111 11.94 -18.40 -10.19
C CYS A 111 11.18 -19.61 -9.63
N LEU A 112 9.93 -19.42 -9.24
CA LEU A 112 9.12 -20.50 -8.70
C LEU A 112 8.81 -21.56 -9.74
N GLU A 113 8.54 -21.22 -10.99
CA GLU A 113 8.30 -22.18 -12.08
C GLU A 113 9.52 -23.08 -12.32
N SER A 114 10.73 -22.50 -12.26
CA SER A 114 11.99 -23.26 -12.45
C SER A 114 12.37 -24.14 -11.27
N CYS A 115 11.74 -23.97 -10.08
CA CYS A 115 12.03 -24.78 -8.92
C CYS A 115 11.34 -26.15 -9.00
N PRO A 116 12.10 -27.27 -9.02
CA PRO A 116 11.53 -28.62 -9.01
C PRO A 116 10.67 -28.89 -7.76
N VAL A 117 11.10 -28.33 -6.63
CA VAL A 117 10.39 -28.37 -5.34
C VAL A 117 10.16 -26.95 -4.88
N LYS A 118 8.91 -26.62 -4.62
CA LYS A 118 8.56 -25.26 -4.15
C LYS A 118 9.17 -24.99 -2.78
N PRO A 119 9.61 -23.73 -2.51
CA PRO A 119 10.16 -23.37 -1.21
C PRO A 119 9.14 -23.60 -0.09
N HIS A 120 9.58 -24.21 1.00
CA HIS A 120 8.76 -24.33 2.21
C HIS A 120 8.59 -22.98 2.90
N TRP A 121 9.65 -22.12 2.87
CA TRP A 121 9.63 -20.78 3.41
C TRP A 121 10.23 -19.77 2.43
N MET A 122 9.61 -18.59 2.37
CA MET A 122 10.15 -17.40 1.71
C MET A 122 10.18 -16.24 2.69
N LEU A 123 11.17 -15.38 2.55
CA LEU A 123 11.23 -14.08 3.21
C LEU A 123 10.94 -12.98 2.19
N ASP A 124 9.93 -12.19 2.48
CA ASP A 124 9.58 -10.94 1.78
C ASP A 124 10.09 -9.77 2.63
N PHE A 125 11.17 -9.14 2.20
CA PHE A 125 11.87 -8.12 2.96
C PHE A 125 11.44 -6.73 2.50
N GLY A 126 10.77 -5.96 3.38
CA GLY A 126 10.07 -4.73 3.04
C GLY A 126 8.78 -5.03 2.29
N SER A 127 7.89 -5.80 2.93
CA SER A 127 6.75 -6.43 2.27
C SER A 127 5.66 -5.44 1.82
N GLY A 128 5.62 -4.22 2.37
CA GLY A 128 4.63 -3.21 2.03
C GLY A 128 3.20 -3.75 2.11
N SER A 129 2.50 -3.81 1.00
CA SER A 129 1.13 -4.38 0.90
C SER A 129 1.06 -5.90 1.09
N GLY A 130 2.19 -6.61 1.10
CA GLY A 130 2.27 -8.07 1.12
C GLY A 130 2.05 -8.74 -0.24
N ILE A 131 2.00 -7.99 -1.33
CA ILE A 131 1.67 -8.51 -2.66
C ILE A 131 2.62 -9.63 -3.12
N LEU A 132 3.93 -9.51 -2.84
CA LEU A 132 4.92 -10.53 -3.21
C LEU A 132 4.75 -11.80 -2.38
N SER A 133 4.47 -11.67 -1.09
CA SER A 133 4.13 -12.80 -0.20
C SER A 133 2.87 -13.53 -0.67
N ILE A 134 1.83 -12.79 -1.06
CA ILE A 134 0.57 -13.35 -1.57
C ILE A 134 0.83 -14.08 -2.89
N GLY A 135 1.52 -13.43 -3.83
CA GLY A 135 1.88 -14.03 -5.11
C GLY A 135 2.68 -15.32 -4.95
N ALA A 136 3.69 -15.33 -4.08
CA ALA A 136 4.49 -16.51 -3.79
C ALA A 136 3.64 -17.67 -3.27
N CYS A 137 2.76 -17.40 -2.31
CA CYS A 137 1.88 -18.42 -1.76
C CYS A 137 0.91 -18.97 -2.81
N LEU A 138 0.33 -18.15 -3.66
CA LEU A 138 -0.55 -18.59 -4.75
C LEU A 138 0.20 -19.45 -5.78
N MET A 139 1.48 -19.16 -6.03
CA MET A 139 2.34 -19.92 -6.94
C MET A 139 3.00 -21.16 -6.32
N GLY A 140 2.67 -21.48 -5.06
CA GLY A 140 3.03 -22.75 -4.44
C GLY A 140 4.11 -22.67 -3.35
N CYS A 141 4.66 -21.50 -3.00
CA CYS A 141 5.46 -21.36 -1.79
C CYS A 141 4.58 -21.68 -0.58
N GLU A 142 5.01 -22.55 0.31
CA GLU A 142 4.14 -23.05 1.39
C GLU A 142 3.83 -21.98 2.41
N LYS A 143 4.85 -21.22 2.87
CA LYS A 143 4.73 -20.15 3.86
C LYS A 143 5.63 -18.98 3.52
N CYS A 144 5.20 -17.78 3.89
CA CYS A 144 5.97 -16.54 3.75
C CYS A 144 6.09 -15.82 5.08
N ILE A 145 7.25 -15.24 5.36
CA ILE A 145 7.42 -14.20 6.37
C ILE A 145 7.43 -12.87 5.64
N ALA A 146 6.42 -12.05 5.92
CA ALA A 146 6.32 -10.70 5.42
C ALA A 146 6.93 -9.74 6.44
N LEU A 147 8.19 -9.34 6.20
CA LEU A 147 8.94 -8.49 7.11
C LEU A 147 8.72 -7.03 6.75
N GLU A 148 8.26 -6.24 7.72
CA GLU A 148 8.01 -4.82 7.52
C GLU A 148 8.43 -4.03 8.77
N LEU A 149 8.93 -2.82 8.58
CA LEU A 149 9.34 -1.94 9.65
C LEU A 149 8.19 -1.03 10.10
N GLU A 150 7.38 -0.57 9.17
CA GLU A 150 6.29 0.36 9.40
C GLU A 150 5.02 -0.38 9.84
N GLY A 151 4.44 0.08 10.98
CA GLY A 151 3.28 -0.59 11.56
C GLY A 151 2.01 -0.49 10.70
N ASP A 152 1.85 0.58 9.93
CA ASP A 152 0.66 0.75 9.08
C ASP A 152 0.75 -0.14 7.83
N ALA A 153 1.92 -0.26 7.21
CA ALA A 153 2.14 -1.22 6.13
C ALA A 153 1.92 -2.67 6.59
N LEU A 154 2.25 -2.98 7.85
CA LEU A 154 1.98 -4.32 8.40
C LEU A 154 0.47 -4.63 8.51
N LYS A 155 -0.37 -3.62 8.76
CA LYS A 155 -1.84 -3.78 8.73
C LYS A 155 -2.32 -4.12 7.32
N ASP A 156 -1.70 -3.51 6.29
CA ASP A 156 -2.02 -3.80 4.89
C ASP A 156 -1.67 -5.27 4.55
N VAL A 157 -0.50 -5.77 5.01
CA VAL A 157 -0.15 -7.20 4.87
C VAL A 157 -1.23 -8.10 5.48
N ILE A 158 -1.70 -7.79 6.70
CA ILE A 158 -2.71 -8.58 7.40
C ILE A 158 -4.01 -8.58 6.60
N SER A 159 -4.55 -7.40 6.27
CA SER A 159 -5.84 -7.29 5.58
C SER A 159 -5.79 -7.91 4.18
N ASN A 160 -4.71 -7.70 3.42
CA ASN A 160 -4.56 -8.29 2.10
C ASN A 160 -4.38 -9.81 2.16
N SER A 161 -3.69 -10.34 3.18
CA SER A 161 -3.57 -11.79 3.36
C SER A 161 -4.93 -12.44 3.68
N GLU A 162 -5.78 -11.77 4.44
CA GLU A 162 -7.16 -12.20 4.72
C GLU A 162 -8.04 -12.16 3.47
N LEU A 163 -7.96 -11.08 2.67
CA LEU A 163 -8.67 -10.96 1.39
C LEU A 163 -8.37 -12.13 0.45
N ASN A 164 -7.13 -12.61 0.46
CA ASN A 164 -6.69 -13.74 -0.36
C ASN A 164 -6.82 -15.11 0.34
N GLN A 165 -7.37 -15.17 1.55
CA GLN A 165 -7.51 -16.39 2.37
C GLN A 165 -6.16 -17.07 2.68
N LEU A 166 -5.09 -16.28 2.81
CA LEU A 166 -3.72 -16.73 3.04
C LEU A 166 -3.16 -16.36 4.41
N GLN A 167 -3.99 -15.85 5.34
CA GLN A 167 -3.59 -15.40 6.68
C GLN A 167 -2.90 -16.50 7.53
N HIS A 168 -3.11 -17.76 7.21
CA HIS A 168 -2.46 -18.90 7.87
C HIS A 168 -1.14 -19.31 7.21
N ARG A 169 -0.80 -18.76 6.04
CA ARG A 169 0.43 -19.03 5.29
C ARG A 169 1.38 -17.84 5.27
N ILE A 170 0.89 -16.63 5.51
CA ILE A 170 1.68 -15.41 5.55
C ILE A 170 1.80 -14.97 7.00
N MET A 171 3.03 -14.84 7.48
CA MET A 171 3.36 -14.38 8.82
C MET A 171 3.87 -12.94 8.76
N PRO A 172 3.03 -11.94 9.11
CA PRO A 172 3.49 -10.56 9.22
C PRO A 172 4.44 -10.42 10.41
N LEU A 173 5.59 -9.80 10.20
CA LEU A 173 6.59 -9.60 11.24
C LEU A 173 7.12 -8.17 11.22
N ARG A 174 6.94 -7.45 12.33
CA ARG A 174 7.53 -6.13 12.50
C ARG A 174 8.95 -6.26 13.04
N ALA A 175 9.95 -6.14 12.18
CA ALA A 175 11.34 -6.20 12.59
C ALA A 175 12.26 -5.57 11.55
N ASN A 176 13.53 -5.38 11.93
CA ASN A 176 14.59 -4.96 11.02
C ASN A 176 15.39 -6.18 10.50
N LYS A 177 16.36 -5.92 9.62
CA LYS A 177 17.18 -6.94 8.96
C LYS A 177 17.96 -7.89 9.89
N ASN A 178 18.12 -7.55 11.16
CA ASN A 178 18.93 -8.31 12.11
C ASN A 178 18.12 -9.31 12.95
N CYS A 179 16.85 -9.53 12.61
CA CYS A 179 15.97 -10.41 13.40
C CYS A 179 16.15 -11.91 13.09
N PHE A 180 16.86 -12.26 12.02
CA PHE A 180 17.08 -13.66 11.63
C PHE A 180 18.55 -14.06 11.74
N ASN A 181 18.75 -15.26 12.29
CA ASN A 181 20.04 -15.96 12.31
C ASN A 181 20.01 -17.25 11.46
N LYS A 182 19.03 -17.37 10.58
CA LYS A 182 18.84 -18.51 9.66
C LYS A 182 18.75 -18.02 8.22
N THR A 183 19.10 -18.91 7.30
CA THR A 183 18.95 -18.69 5.86
C THR A 183 17.55 -19.08 5.39
N PHE A 184 17.05 -18.42 4.37
CA PHE A 184 15.81 -18.73 3.69
C PHE A 184 16.12 -19.31 2.30
N PRO A 185 15.36 -20.32 1.83
CA PRO A 185 15.53 -20.86 0.49
C PRO A 185 15.25 -19.83 -0.60
N LEU A 186 14.37 -18.87 -0.32
CA LEU A 186 14.04 -17.76 -1.21
C LEU A 186 13.86 -16.48 -0.40
N VAL A 187 14.48 -15.41 -0.88
CA VAL A 187 14.32 -14.05 -0.34
C VAL A 187 13.97 -13.14 -1.49
N ILE A 188 12.94 -12.32 -1.30
CA ILE A 188 12.56 -11.28 -2.24
C ILE A 188 12.54 -9.93 -1.54
N SER A 189 12.85 -8.87 -2.27
CA SER A 189 12.76 -7.50 -1.78
C SER A 189 12.51 -6.54 -2.95
N ASN A 190 11.56 -5.64 -2.78
CA ASN A 190 11.25 -4.56 -3.73
C ASN A 190 11.10 -3.25 -2.97
N MET A 191 12.22 -2.68 -2.57
CA MET A 191 12.28 -1.44 -1.80
C MET A 191 13.01 -0.36 -2.58
N LEU A 192 12.66 0.90 -2.31
CA LEU A 192 13.48 2.05 -2.67
C LEU A 192 14.60 2.19 -1.63
N LEU A 193 15.82 2.41 -2.10
CA LEU A 193 16.98 2.70 -1.25
C LEU A 193 17.02 4.19 -0.91
#